data_4071c9040e70f25fc58a1ef57bf558e2
#
_entry.id   4071c9040e70f25fc58a1ef57bf558e2
#
_cell.length_a   1.000
_cell.length_b   1.000
_cell.length_c   1.000
_cell.angle_alpha   90.00
_cell.angle_beta   90.00
_cell.angle_gamma   90.00
#
_symmetry.space_group_name_H-M   'P 1'
#
loop_
_entity.id
_entity.type
_entity.pdbx_description
1 polymer ?
#
loop_
_entity_poly.entity_id
_entity_poly.type
_entity_poly.pdbx_seq_one_letter_code
_entity_poly.pdbx_strand_id
1 'polypeptide(L)'
;MIVCKSSAEIETMHRAGIVVWEVLNELRMMVAPGVSTLDLDRIAERRAAEHGARPAFKGYRGYPASLCASINEEVVHGIPSAGRKLNEGDLVSLDYGVELDGYFGDAAVTVPVGKVRSELDTLMRVTRESLDRAIEKARAGNRLSDVGAAVQEWVERHGFSVVREFVGHGIGTRMHEEPSVLNYGQPGHGPRLQEGMVLAIEPMVNQGTANVRVLEDGWTAVTADGKPSAHFEHTVAVTANGPWILTRPRDVSGPAW
;
A
#
# COMPACT_ATOMS: atom_id res chain seq x y z
N MET A 1 5.25 -13.70 -16.79
CA MET A 1 5.10 -15.05 -16.17
C MET A 1 5.08 -14.89 -14.68
N ILE A 2 4.11 -15.48 -13.98
CA ILE A 2 4.02 -15.45 -12.51
C ILE A 2 5.12 -16.37 -11.95
N VAL A 3 5.89 -15.84 -10.98
CA VAL A 3 7.00 -16.57 -10.34
C VAL A 3 6.61 -16.90 -8.91
N CYS A 4 6.56 -18.20 -8.58
CA CYS A 4 6.38 -18.66 -7.20
C CYS A 4 7.75 -18.68 -6.49
N LYS A 5 7.81 -18.06 -5.31
CA LYS A 5 9.00 -17.98 -4.47
C LYS A 5 9.10 -19.22 -3.57
N SER A 6 10.30 -19.68 -3.33
CA SER A 6 10.58 -20.70 -2.32
C SER A 6 10.39 -20.14 -0.90
N SER A 7 10.27 -21.01 0.09
CA SER A 7 10.17 -20.58 1.49
C SER A 7 11.35 -19.72 1.94
N ALA A 8 12.57 -20.00 1.46
CA ALA A 8 13.76 -19.22 1.79
C ALA A 8 13.69 -17.79 1.21
N GLU A 9 13.19 -17.67 -0.04
CA GLU A 9 12.99 -16.36 -0.67
C GLU A 9 11.90 -15.56 0.07
N ILE A 10 10.80 -16.19 0.45
CA ILE A 10 9.73 -15.56 1.24
C ILE A 10 10.25 -15.06 2.60
N GLU A 11 11.13 -15.82 3.28
CA GLU A 11 11.76 -15.36 4.51
C GLU A 11 12.67 -14.14 4.27
N THR A 12 13.38 -14.08 3.15
CA THR A 12 14.15 -12.88 2.77
C THR A 12 13.23 -11.68 2.51
N MET A 13 12.12 -11.90 1.79
CA MET A 13 11.11 -10.87 1.57
C MET A 13 10.46 -10.40 2.88
N HIS A 14 10.26 -11.32 3.83
CA HIS A 14 9.76 -10.94 5.16
C HIS A 14 10.74 -10.02 5.88
N ARG A 15 12.06 -10.25 5.80
CA ARG A 15 13.04 -9.31 6.37
C ARG A 15 12.93 -7.91 5.75
N ALA A 16 12.80 -7.83 4.42
CA ALA A 16 12.54 -6.55 3.74
C ALA A 16 11.22 -5.93 4.22
N GLY A 17 10.17 -6.73 4.34
CA GLY A 17 8.86 -6.31 4.83
C GLY A 17 8.88 -5.78 6.26
N ILE A 18 9.73 -6.35 7.15
CA ILE A 18 9.88 -5.85 8.52
C ILE A 18 10.54 -4.47 8.54
N VAL A 19 11.53 -4.21 7.67
CA VAL A 19 12.09 -2.86 7.53
C VAL A 19 11.02 -1.86 7.11
N VAL A 20 10.18 -2.21 6.12
CA VAL A 20 9.05 -1.37 5.69
C VAL A 20 8.11 -1.09 6.85
N TRP A 21 7.71 -2.13 7.59
CA TRP A 21 6.79 -2.01 8.73
C TRP A 21 7.34 -1.11 9.84
N GLU A 22 8.61 -1.27 10.21
CA GLU A 22 9.27 -0.45 11.24
C GLU A 22 9.34 1.02 10.83
N VAL A 23 9.74 1.30 9.57
CA VAL A 23 9.81 2.65 9.03
C VAL A 23 8.42 3.30 9.00
N LEU A 24 7.41 2.64 8.45
CA LEU A 24 6.05 3.20 8.40
C LEU A 24 5.49 3.45 9.80
N ASN A 25 5.75 2.59 10.78
CA ASN A 25 5.31 2.83 12.16
C ASN A 25 6.01 4.05 12.78
N GLU A 26 7.31 4.24 12.54
CA GLU A 26 8.02 5.44 13.00
C GLU A 26 7.40 6.70 12.34
N LEU A 27 7.21 6.69 11.02
CA LEU A 27 6.62 7.81 10.30
C LEU A 27 5.21 8.14 10.81
N ARG A 28 4.36 7.14 11.09
CA ARG A 28 3.02 7.32 11.67
C ARG A 28 3.07 8.08 13.00
N MET A 29 4.05 7.78 13.85
CA MET A 29 4.22 8.46 15.15
C MET A 29 4.69 9.90 14.99
N MET A 30 5.26 10.26 13.84
CA MET A 30 5.75 11.60 13.56
C MET A 30 4.72 12.48 12.83
N VAL A 31 3.66 11.90 12.30
CA VAL A 31 2.58 12.64 11.64
C VAL A 31 1.93 13.60 12.63
N ALA A 32 2.11 14.88 12.39
CA ALA A 32 1.55 15.97 13.20
C ALA A 32 1.42 17.25 12.37
N PRO A 33 0.54 18.18 12.75
CA PRO A 33 0.45 19.49 12.11
C PRO A 33 1.81 20.22 12.08
N GLY A 34 2.17 20.76 10.91
CA GLY A 34 3.43 21.49 10.69
C GLY A 34 4.60 20.62 10.20
N VAL A 35 4.54 19.31 10.33
CA VAL A 35 5.56 18.40 9.75
C VAL A 35 5.48 18.49 8.22
N SER A 36 6.64 18.60 7.56
CA SER A 36 6.66 18.56 6.10
C SER A 36 6.76 17.13 5.57
N THR A 37 6.18 16.87 4.40
CA THR A 37 6.31 15.56 3.76
C THR A 37 7.76 15.21 3.41
N LEU A 38 8.62 16.23 3.18
CA LEU A 38 10.06 16.02 2.98
C LEU A 38 10.78 15.55 4.25
N ASP A 39 10.34 15.98 5.44
CA ASP A 39 10.91 15.50 6.70
C ASP A 39 10.64 14.01 6.90
N LEU A 40 9.44 13.55 6.54
CA LEU A 40 9.08 12.13 6.55
C LEU A 40 9.91 11.33 5.53
N ASP A 41 10.09 11.84 4.32
CA ASP A 41 10.93 11.21 3.28
C ASP A 41 12.39 11.03 3.72
N ARG A 42 12.98 12.08 4.32
CA ARG A 42 14.36 12.02 4.82
C ARG A 42 14.55 10.96 5.92
N ILE A 43 13.55 10.78 6.75
CA ILE A 43 13.59 9.76 7.80
C ILE A 43 13.47 8.37 7.17
N ALA A 44 12.55 8.18 6.23
CA ALA A 44 12.41 6.93 5.50
C ALA A 44 13.73 6.52 4.81
N GLU A 45 14.39 7.46 4.12
CA GLU A 45 15.67 7.21 3.47
C GLU A 45 16.78 6.83 4.47
N ARG A 46 16.90 7.58 5.57
CA ARG A 46 17.89 7.31 6.62
C ARG A 46 17.67 5.93 7.24
N ARG A 47 16.42 5.60 7.58
CA ARG A 47 16.10 4.32 8.23
C ARG A 47 16.36 3.13 7.32
N ALA A 48 16.10 3.22 6.02
CA ALA A 48 16.51 2.17 5.08
C ALA A 48 18.02 1.91 5.16
N ALA A 49 18.84 2.97 5.11
CA ALA A 49 20.28 2.84 5.19
C ALA A 49 20.77 2.23 6.52
N GLU A 50 20.14 2.57 7.64
CA GLU A 50 20.45 2.00 8.97
C GLU A 50 20.17 0.49 9.03
N HIS A 51 19.17 0.00 8.26
CA HIS A 51 18.87 -1.42 8.14
C HIS A 51 19.65 -2.13 7.02
N GLY A 52 20.58 -1.43 6.34
CA GLY A 52 21.31 -1.99 5.19
C GLY A 52 20.44 -2.23 3.96
N ALA A 53 19.24 -1.61 3.91
CA ALA A 53 18.32 -1.67 2.80
C ALA A 53 18.44 -0.43 1.90
N ARG A 54 17.82 -0.47 0.73
CA ARG A 54 17.71 0.69 -0.19
C ARG A 54 16.24 1.04 -0.38
N PRO A 55 15.85 2.35 -0.36
CA PRO A 55 14.51 2.75 -0.76
C PRO A 55 14.20 2.25 -2.17
N ALA A 56 13.05 1.62 -2.37
CA ALA A 56 12.67 1.01 -3.62
C ALA A 56 12.18 2.02 -4.67
N PHE A 57 11.62 3.15 -4.21
CA PHE A 57 10.99 4.13 -5.11
C PHE A 57 11.97 5.14 -5.69
N LYS A 58 12.99 5.55 -4.93
CA LYS A 58 13.95 6.59 -5.37
C LYS A 58 14.70 6.17 -6.63
N GLY A 59 14.43 6.88 -7.71
CA GLY A 59 14.98 6.58 -9.04
C GLY A 59 14.20 5.54 -9.84
N TYR A 60 13.24 4.83 -9.24
CA TYR A 60 12.41 3.87 -9.97
C TYR A 60 11.56 4.61 -11.01
N ARG A 61 11.78 4.30 -12.28
CA ARG A 61 11.15 5.00 -13.44
C ARG A 61 11.28 6.53 -13.38
N GLY A 62 12.25 7.06 -12.62
CA GLY A 62 12.48 8.49 -12.47
C GLY A 62 11.75 9.14 -11.29
N TYR A 63 11.09 8.38 -10.41
CA TYR A 63 10.48 8.93 -9.18
C TYR A 63 11.57 9.57 -8.29
N PRO A 64 11.38 10.82 -7.79
CA PRO A 64 12.49 11.58 -7.19
C PRO A 64 12.74 11.32 -5.70
N ALA A 65 11.85 10.60 -4.99
CA ALA A 65 11.85 10.49 -3.55
C ALA A 65 11.89 9.03 -3.06
N SER A 66 12.14 8.82 -1.78
CA SER A 66 12.18 7.50 -1.14
C SER A 66 10.81 7.04 -0.65
N LEU A 67 9.92 8.00 -0.37
CA LEU A 67 8.57 7.82 0.16
C LEU A 67 7.57 8.45 -0.81
N CYS A 68 6.37 7.86 -0.96
CA CYS A 68 5.22 8.58 -1.47
C CYS A 68 4.42 9.11 -0.28
N ALA A 69 4.10 10.41 -0.28
CA ALA A 69 3.32 11.06 0.77
C ALA A 69 2.16 11.83 0.13
N SER A 70 1.00 11.17 0.08
CA SER A 70 -0.20 11.65 -0.61
C SER A 70 -1.20 12.23 0.39
N ILE A 71 -1.61 13.50 0.21
CA ILE A 71 -2.45 14.23 1.18
C ILE A 71 -3.86 14.40 0.60
N ASN A 72 -4.88 14.06 1.40
CA ASN A 72 -6.31 14.28 1.14
C ASN A 72 -6.78 13.68 -0.21
N GLU A 73 -7.00 14.53 -1.24
CA GLU A 73 -7.42 14.12 -2.58
C GLU A 73 -6.34 13.42 -3.39
N GLU A 74 -5.10 13.41 -2.92
CA GLU A 74 -4.03 12.64 -3.55
C GLU A 74 -4.21 11.16 -3.23
N VAL A 75 -4.31 10.37 -4.29
CA VAL A 75 -4.55 8.93 -4.20
C VAL A 75 -3.24 8.20 -3.92
N VAL A 76 -2.25 8.40 -4.81
CA VAL A 76 -0.92 7.79 -4.74
C VAL A 76 0.15 8.68 -5.37
N HIS A 77 1.40 8.35 -5.12
CA HIS A 77 2.60 8.95 -5.73
C HIS A 77 2.81 10.43 -5.42
N GLY A 78 2.23 10.94 -4.32
CA GLY A 78 2.49 12.31 -3.87
C GLY A 78 3.98 12.52 -3.59
N ILE A 79 4.61 13.50 -4.29
CA ILE A 79 6.03 13.78 -4.17
C ILE A 79 6.31 14.57 -2.89
N PRO A 80 7.14 14.08 -1.96
CA PRO A 80 7.54 14.83 -0.76
C PRO A 80 8.19 16.17 -1.05
N SER A 81 7.80 17.20 -0.29
CA SER A 81 8.32 18.56 -0.46
C SER A 81 8.38 19.31 0.88
N ALA A 82 9.38 20.19 1.04
CA ALA A 82 9.51 21.07 2.21
C ALA A 82 8.36 22.08 2.32
N GLY A 83 7.76 22.45 1.19
CA GLY A 83 6.60 23.37 1.14
C GLY A 83 5.28 22.70 1.47
N ARG A 84 5.21 21.37 1.48
CA ARG A 84 3.99 20.60 1.77
C ARG A 84 3.99 20.19 3.23
N LYS A 85 3.36 21.01 4.06
CA LYS A 85 3.17 20.76 5.50
C LYS A 85 1.81 20.17 5.78
N LEU A 86 1.79 19.18 6.66
CA LEU A 86 0.56 18.55 7.16
C LEU A 86 -0.21 19.57 8.03
N ASN A 87 -1.52 19.58 7.91
CA ASN A 87 -2.42 20.43 8.69
C ASN A 87 -3.36 19.57 9.55
N GLU A 88 -3.84 20.12 10.64
CA GLU A 88 -4.90 19.51 11.44
C GLU A 88 -6.10 19.16 10.57
N GLY A 89 -6.56 17.92 10.63
CA GLY A 89 -7.70 17.42 9.86
C GLY A 89 -7.36 16.81 8.50
N ASP A 90 -6.09 16.85 8.07
CA ASP A 90 -5.64 16.15 6.86
C ASP A 90 -5.64 14.62 7.05
N LEU A 91 -5.77 13.90 5.93
CA LEU A 91 -5.29 12.52 5.79
C LEU A 91 -3.96 12.51 5.05
N VAL A 92 -3.02 11.67 5.47
CA VAL A 92 -1.80 11.42 4.70
C VAL A 92 -1.62 9.93 4.50
N SER A 93 -1.53 9.51 3.24
CA SER A 93 -1.15 8.16 2.84
C SER A 93 0.36 8.11 2.67
N LEU A 94 1.00 7.25 3.45
CA LEU A 94 2.43 6.99 3.44
C LEU A 94 2.62 5.62 2.78
N ASP A 95 3.29 5.61 1.65
CA ASP A 95 3.56 4.42 0.85
C ASP A 95 5.08 4.28 0.71
N TYR A 96 5.60 3.12 1.11
CA TYR A 96 7.02 2.92 1.27
C TYR A 96 7.45 1.49 0.95
N GLY A 97 8.45 1.39 0.06
CA GLY A 97 9.09 0.13 -0.27
C GLY A 97 10.60 0.16 -0.07
N VAL A 98 11.18 -1.02 0.20
CA VAL A 98 12.63 -1.20 0.26
C VAL A 98 13.06 -2.43 -0.55
N GLU A 99 14.33 -2.41 -0.96
CA GLU A 99 15.07 -3.58 -1.41
C GLU A 99 16.08 -3.98 -0.35
N LEU A 100 16.04 -5.24 0.07
CA LEU A 100 16.99 -5.86 0.98
C LEU A 100 17.39 -7.24 0.46
N ASP A 101 18.70 -7.51 0.36
CA ASP A 101 19.24 -8.79 -0.13
C ASP A 101 18.68 -9.22 -1.49
N GLY A 102 18.40 -8.25 -2.39
CA GLY A 102 17.87 -8.49 -3.74
C GLY A 102 16.37 -8.78 -3.81
N TYR A 103 15.63 -8.61 -2.71
CA TYR A 103 14.17 -8.76 -2.66
C TYR A 103 13.50 -7.49 -2.16
N PHE A 104 12.28 -7.27 -2.66
CA PHE A 104 11.48 -6.10 -2.33
C PHE A 104 10.41 -6.42 -1.28
N GLY A 105 10.13 -5.43 -0.44
CA GLY A 105 8.95 -5.35 0.40
C GLY A 105 8.29 -4.00 0.21
N ASP A 106 6.96 -3.95 0.25
CA ASP A 106 6.14 -2.79 -0.03
C ASP A 106 4.90 -2.75 0.85
N ALA A 107 4.54 -1.56 1.35
CA ALA A 107 3.33 -1.36 2.11
C ALA A 107 2.93 0.11 2.17
N ALA A 108 1.62 0.36 2.37
CA ALA A 108 1.08 1.69 2.55
C ALA A 108 0.10 1.77 3.72
N VAL A 109 0.03 2.96 4.32
CA VAL A 109 -0.91 3.25 5.40
C VAL A 109 -1.40 4.69 5.32
N THR A 110 -2.70 4.90 5.48
CA THR A 110 -3.27 6.24 5.65
C THR A 110 -3.40 6.58 7.12
N VAL A 111 -2.92 7.76 7.50
CA VAL A 111 -2.86 8.26 8.87
C VAL A 111 -3.61 9.59 8.98
N PRO A 112 -4.42 9.81 10.02
CA PRO A 112 -5.02 11.11 10.29
C PRO A 112 -3.98 12.08 10.89
N VAL A 113 -4.04 13.34 10.50
CA VAL A 113 -3.23 14.41 11.09
C VAL A 113 -4.06 15.10 12.17
N GLY A 114 -3.76 14.77 13.44
CA GLY A 114 -4.56 15.23 14.56
C GLY A 114 -6.00 14.71 14.50
N LYS A 115 -6.99 15.56 14.77
CA LYS A 115 -8.41 15.19 14.76
C LYS A 115 -9.02 15.40 13.38
N VAL A 116 -9.54 14.33 12.79
CA VAL A 116 -10.24 14.37 11.49
C VAL A 116 -11.76 14.29 11.66
N ARG A 117 -12.50 14.58 10.60
CA ARG A 117 -13.96 14.39 10.55
C ARG A 117 -14.33 12.91 10.54
N SER A 118 -15.49 12.56 11.09
CA SER A 118 -15.96 11.16 11.20
C SER A 118 -16.07 10.42 9.85
N GLU A 119 -16.35 11.16 8.77
CA GLU A 119 -16.40 10.60 7.42
C GLU A 119 -15.03 10.13 6.94
N LEU A 120 -13.95 10.83 7.34
CA LEU A 120 -12.58 10.45 7.02
C LEU A 120 -12.11 9.24 7.85
N ASP A 121 -12.47 9.19 9.14
CA ASP A 121 -12.27 7.99 9.96
C ASP A 121 -12.97 6.77 9.35
N THR A 122 -14.19 6.97 8.84
CA THR A 122 -14.94 5.90 8.18
C THR A 122 -14.26 5.48 6.87
N LEU A 123 -13.76 6.41 6.06
CA LEU A 123 -13.02 6.12 4.83
C LEU A 123 -11.78 5.27 5.13
N MET A 124 -10.94 5.69 6.08
CA MET A 124 -9.75 4.94 6.48
C MET A 124 -10.11 3.53 6.98
N ARG A 125 -11.09 3.44 7.88
CA ARG A 125 -11.53 2.16 8.42
C ARG A 125 -12.01 1.21 7.33
N VAL A 126 -12.88 1.68 6.42
CA VAL A 126 -13.42 0.86 5.33
C VAL A 126 -12.32 0.42 4.37
N THR A 127 -11.36 1.29 4.05
CA THR A 127 -10.23 0.95 3.19
C THR A 127 -9.35 -0.12 3.84
N ARG A 128 -9.00 0.03 5.11
CA ARG A 128 -8.23 -0.97 5.86
C ARG A 128 -8.97 -2.31 5.94
N GLU A 129 -10.25 -2.30 6.30
CA GLU A 129 -11.06 -3.52 6.37
C GLU A 129 -11.22 -4.20 5.01
N SER A 130 -11.20 -3.44 3.91
CA SER A 130 -11.22 -4.00 2.57
C SER A 130 -9.92 -4.75 2.25
N LEU A 131 -8.77 -4.22 2.70
CA LEU A 131 -7.48 -4.90 2.62
C LEU A 131 -7.49 -6.21 3.43
N ASP A 132 -7.96 -6.20 4.68
CA ASP A 132 -8.06 -7.41 5.52
C ASP A 132 -8.87 -8.50 4.80
N ARG A 133 -10.01 -8.14 4.22
CA ARG A 133 -10.88 -9.06 3.45
C ARG A 133 -10.22 -9.59 2.19
N ALA A 134 -9.48 -8.76 1.49
CA ALA A 134 -8.71 -9.15 0.32
C ALA A 134 -7.60 -10.15 0.68
N ILE A 135 -6.87 -9.89 1.77
CA ILE A 135 -5.82 -10.78 2.28
C ILE A 135 -6.41 -12.16 2.63
N GLU A 136 -7.58 -12.23 3.25
CA GLU A 136 -8.25 -13.50 3.54
C GLU A 136 -8.53 -14.35 2.29
N LYS A 137 -8.67 -13.71 1.11
CA LYS A 137 -8.86 -14.38 -0.18
C LYS A 137 -7.56 -14.83 -0.84
N ALA A 138 -6.41 -14.34 -0.41
CA ALA A 138 -5.10 -14.69 -0.94
C ALA A 138 -4.65 -16.10 -0.48
N ARG A 139 -5.47 -17.12 -0.80
CA ARG A 139 -5.25 -18.54 -0.44
C ARG A 139 -5.02 -19.39 -1.68
N ALA A 140 -4.16 -20.38 -1.55
CA ALA A 140 -3.96 -21.37 -2.61
C ALA A 140 -5.28 -22.03 -3.03
N GLY A 141 -5.51 -22.11 -4.35
CA GLY A 141 -6.73 -22.63 -4.94
C GLY A 141 -7.79 -21.59 -5.29
N ASN A 142 -7.86 -20.46 -4.60
CA ASN A 142 -8.71 -19.33 -4.99
C ASN A 142 -8.26 -18.72 -6.32
N ARG A 143 -9.07 -17.86 -6.88
CA ARG A 143 -8.72 -17.11 -8.08
C ARG A 143 -8.25 -15.71 -7.71
N LEU A 144 -7.37 -15.14 -8.53
CA LEU A 144 -6.83 -13.80 -8.27
C LEU A 144 -7.94 -12.73 -8.16
N SER A 145 -9.00 -12.84 -8.99
CA SER A 145 -10.12 -11.90 -8.92
C SER A 145 -10.95 -11.99 -7.63
N ASP A 146 -10.83 -13.05 -6.85
CA ASP A 146 -11.51 -13.16 -5.54
C ASP A 146 -10.96 -12.10 -4.56
N VAL A 147 -9.69 -11.73 -4.70
CA VAL A 147 -9.02 -10.68 -3.92
C VAL A 147 -9.66 -9.33 -4.22
N GLY A 148 -9.70 -8.93 -5.51
CA GLY A 148 -10.29 -7.65 -5.92
C GLY A 148 -11.80 -7.56 -5.69
N ALA A 149 -12.52 -8.66 -5.92
CA ALA A 149 -13.97 -8.71 -5.64
C ALA A 149 -14.29 -8.46 -4.16
N ALA A 150 -13.46 -8.97 -3.25
CA ALA A 150 -13.63 -8.75 -1.81
C ALA A 150 -13.40 -7.28 -1.41
N VAL A 151 -12.43 -6.59 -2.05
CA VAL A 151 -12.24 -5.15 -1.89
C VAL A 151 -13.47 -4.40 -2.37
N GLN A 152 -13.85 -4.60 -3.62
CA GLN A 152 -14.93 -3.86 -4.27
C GLN A 152 -16.25 -4.02 -3.52
N GLU A 153 -16.63 -5.25 -3.19
CA GLU A 153 -17.89 -5.52 -2.47
C GLU A 153 -17.96 -4.76 -1.15
N TRP A 154 -16.86 -4.75 -0.40
CA TRP A 154 -16.83 -4.08 0.91
C TRP A 154 -16.88 -2.55 0.78
N VAL A 155 -16.08 -1.99 -0.10
CA VAL A 155 -15.97 -0.56 -0.33
C VAL A 155 -17.28 0.05 -0.86
N GLU A 156 -17.86 -0.56 -1.91
CA GLU A 156 -19.08 -0.06 -2.55
C GLU A 156 -20.31 -0.20 -1.63
N ARG A 157 -20.37 -1.24 -0.80
CA ARG A 157 -21.42 -1.41 0.24
C ARG A 157 -21.44 -0.26 1.24
N HIS A 158 -20.29 0.39 1.49
CA HIS A 158 -20.17 1.53 2.38
C HIS A 158 -20.30 2.88 1.67
N GLY A 159 -20.64 2.89 0.37
CA GLY A 159 -20.88 4.10 -0.41
C GLY A 159 -19.62 4.82 -0.89
N PHE A 160 -18.46 4.15 -0.86
CA PHE A 160 -17.20 4.62 -1.39
C PHE A 160 -16.91 4.03 -2.76
N SER A 161 -15.87 4.53 -3.45
CA SER A 161 -15.48 4.06 -4.79
C SER A 161 -14.06 3.50 -4.79
N VAL A 162 -13.88 2.37 -5.48
CA VAL A 162 -12.56 1.76 -5.69
C VAL A 162 -11.90 2.41 -6.89
N VAL A 163 -10.65 2.84 -6.73
CA VAL A 163 -9.80 3.32 -7.83
C VAL A 163 -9.48 2.14 -8.77
N ARG A 164 -9.49 2.40 -10.07
CA ARG A 164 -9.33 1.36 -11.10
C ARG A 164 -8.07 1.50 -11.94
N GLU A 165 -7.49 2.68 -12.01
CA GLU A 165 -6.31 3.02 -12.81
C GLU A 165 -5.01 2.56 -12.16
N PHE A 166 -5.00 2.44 -10.84
CA PHE A 166 -3.89 1.92 -10.05
C PHE A 166 -4.31 0.61 -9.40
N VAL A 167 -3.40 -0.34 -9.38
CA VAL A 167 -3.70 -1.73 -8.99
C VAL A 167 -2.47 -2.35 -8.34
N GLY A 168 -2.69 -3.32 -7.48
CA GLY A 168 -1.64 -4.13 -6.89
C GLY A 168 -0.89 -4.99 -7.91
N HIS A 169 0.15 -5.64 -7.47
CA HIS A 169 1.07 -6.36 -8.33
C HIS A 169 1.70 -7.58 -7.65
N GLY A 170 2.27 -8.47 -8.46
CA GLY A 170 3.26 -9.41 -7.96
C GLY A 170 4.53 -8.66 -7.52
N ILE A 171 5.24 -9.20 -6.54
CA ILE A 171 6.47 -8.61 -6.01
C ILE A 171 7.48 -9.71 -5.67
N GLY A 172 8.77 -9.40 -5.77
CA GLY A 172 9.83 -10.38 -5.53
C GLY A 172 11.22 -9.81 -5.69
N THR A 173 11.95 -10.25 -6.72
CA THR A 173 13.26 -9.70 -7.11
C THR A 173 13.15 -8.42 -7.93
N ARG A 174 11.93 -8.05 -8.32
CA ARG A 174 11.57 -6.76 -8.90
C ARG A 174 10.43 -6.17 -8.10
N MET A 175 10.39 -4.85 -8.04
CA MET A 175 9.34 -4.10 -7.36
C MET A 175 7.95 -4.48 -7.93
N HIS A 176 7.81 -4.45 -9.24
CA HIS A 176 6.58 -4.84 -9.92
C HIS A 176 6.82 -6.10 -10.77
N GLU A 177 6.12 -7.17 -10.43
CA GLU A 177 6.07 -8.43 -11.16
C GLU A 177 4.63 -8.76 -11.58
N GLU A 178 4.47 -9.76 -12.43
CA GLU A 178 3.16 -10.38 -12.66
C GLU A 178 2.69 -11.16 -11.42
N PRO A 179 1.37 -11.20 -11.16
CA PRO A 179 0.29 -10.62 -11.94
C PRO A 179 -0.10 -9.21 -11.47
N SER A 180 -0.84 -8.46 -12.28
CA SER A 180 -1.59 -7.30 -11.77
C SER A 180 -2.70 -7.76 -10.84
N VAL A 181 -2.81 -7.15 -9.66
CA VAL A 181 -3.79 -7.46 -8.61
C VAL A 181 -4.84 -6.36 -8.58
N LEU A 182 -5.94 -6.56 -9.29
CA LEU A 182 -7.02 -5.57 -9.34
C LEU A 182 -7.73 -5.45 -7.99
N ASN A 183 -8.17 -4.25 -7.64
CA ASN A 183 -8.99 -3.98 -6.45
C ASN A 183 -10.50 -4.12 -6.72
N TYR A 184 -10.87 -4.69 -7.86
CA TYR A 184 -12.24 -4.88 -8.33
C TYR A 184 -12.34 -6.11 -9.23
N GLY A 185 -13.58 -6.53 -9.54
CA GLY A 185 -13.84 -7.57 -10.53
C GLY A 185 -14.89 -8.57 -10.08
N GLN A 186 -15.16 -9.54 -10.94
CA GLN A 186 -16.06 -10.65 -10.63
C GLN A 186 -15.26 -11.79 -9.99
N PRO A 187 -15.75 -12.42 -8.92
CA PRO A 187 -15.06 -13.55 -8.29
C PRO A 187 -14.96 -14.76 -9.23
N GLY A 188 -14.00 -15.63 -9.00
CA GLY A 188 -13.83 -16.87 -9.73
C GLY A 188 -13.06 -16.77 -11.06
N HIS A 189 -12.45 -15.62 -11.37
CA HIS A 189 -11.72 -15.35 -12.61
C HIS A 189 -10.20 -15.16 -12.41
N GLY A 190 -9.47 -15.15 -13.52
CA GLY A 190 -8.02 -14.96 -13.52
C GLY A 190 -7.24 -16.21 -13.11
N PRO A 191 -5.93 -16.10 -12.91
CA PRO A 191 -5.08 -17.21 -12.54
C PRO A 191 -5.47 -17.78 -11.16
N ARG A 192 -5.25 -19.10 -10.97
CA ARG A 192 -5.36 -19.70 -9.64
C ARG A 192 -4.18 -19.23 -8.79
N LEU A 193 -4.47 -18.84 -7.57
CA LEU A 193 -3.45 -18.56 -6.59
C LEU A 193 -2.75 -19.88 -6.20
N GLN A 194 -1.44 -19.83 -6.20
CA GLN A 194 -0.58 -20.96 -5.90
C GLN A 194 0.35 -20.61 -4.74
N GLU A 195 0.72 -21.59 -3.98
CA GLU A 195 1.74 -21.46 -2.94
C GLU A 195 3.04 -20.90 -3.52
N GLY A 196 3.64 -19.95 -2.82
CA GLY A 196 4.84 -19.23 -3.27
C GLY A 196 4.55 -17.95 -4.06
N MET A 197 3.31 -17.68 -4.48
CA MET A 197 2.97 -16.36 -5.02
C MET A 197 3.10 -15.29 -3.93
N VAL A 198 3.69 -14.15 -4.25
CA VAL A 198 3.77 -12.99 -3.37
C VAL A 198 3.19 -11.78 -4.08
N LEU A 199 2.25 -11.11 -3.43
CA LEU A 199 1.41 -10.06 -3.99
C LEU A 199 1.46 -8.82 -3.12
N ALA A 200 1.59 -7.65 -3.72
CA ALA A 200 1.20 -6.38 -3.13
C ALA A 200 -0.32 -6.23 -3.32
N ILE A 201 -1.05 -6.16 -2.21
CA ILE A 201 -2.51 -5.98 -2.19
C ILE A 201 -2.76 -4.59 -1.61
N GLU A 202 -3.26 -3.67 -2.44
CA GLU A 202 -3.21 -2.24 -2.18
C GLU A 202 -4.51 -1.51 -2.57
N PRO A 203 -5.61 -1.69 -1.84
CA PRO A 203 -6.82 -0.94 -2.12
C PRO A 203 -6.62 0.57 -1.96
N MET A 204 -6.94 1.30 -3.01
CA MET A 204 -7.10 2.76 -3.04
C MET A 204 -8.58 3.07 -3.14
N VAL A 205 -9.10 3.84 -2.18
CA VAL A 205 -10.54 4.09 -2.02
C VAL A 205 -10.81 5.58 -1.95
N ASN A 206 -11.68 6.05 -2.85
CA ASN A 206 -12.10 7.45 -2.92
C ASN A 206 -13.41 7.67 -2.16
N GLN A 207 -13.51 8.77 -1.43
CA GLN A 207 -14.76 9.21 -0.80
C GLN A 207 -15.84 9.55 -1.82
N GLY A 208 -15.44 9.95 -3.03
CA GLY A 208 -16.34 10.32 -4.12
C GLY A 208 -16.32 9.34 -5.26
N THR A 209 -16.09 9.83 -6.48
CA THR A 209 -16.05 9.00 -7.69
C THR A 209 -14.75 8.20 -7.81
N ALA A 210 -14.78 7.11 -8.57
CA ALA A 210 -13.60 6.27 -8.79
C ALA A 210 -12.53 6.96 -9.66
N ASN A 211 -12.90 7.97 -10.43
CA ASN A 211 -12.04 8.58 -11.44
C ASN A 211 -10.87 9.35 -10.82
N VAL A 212 -9.72 9.25 -11.45
CA VAL A 212 -8.48 9.94 -11.05
C VAL A 212 -7.87 10.69 -12.24
N ARG A 213 -6.95 11.61 -11.95
CA ARG A 213 -6.12 12.27 -12.93
C ARG A 213 -4.72 12.44 -12.38
N VAL A 214 -3.71 12.43 -13.24
CA VAL A 214 -2.32 12.67 -12.87
C VAL A 214 -2.03 14.16 -13.02
N LEU A 215 -1.30 14.73 -12.05
CA LEU A 215 -0.90 16.15 -12.08
C LEU A 215 0.24 16.38 -13.09
N GLU A 216 0.57 17.66 -13.31
CA GLU A 216 1.63 18.09 -14.25
C GLU A 216 3.04 17.61 -13.86
N ASP A 217 3.25 17.23 -12.60
CA ASP A 217 4.49 16.62 -12.13
C ASP A 217 4.75 15.22 -12.73
N GLY A 218 3.73 14.65 -13.41
CA GLY A 218 3.79 13.35 -14.06
C GLY A 218 3.69 12.15 -13.11
N TRP A 219 3.48 12.38 -11.80
CA TRP A 219 3.45 11.33 -10.76
C TRP A 219 2.21 11.37 -9.90
N THR A 220 1.94 12.51 -9.24
CA THR A 220 0.87 12.62 -8.25
C THR A 220 -0.50 12.37 -8.89
N ALA A 221 -1.13 11.27 -8.50
CA ALA A 221 -2.50 10.97 -8.90
C ALA A 221 -3.48 11.55 -7.89
N VAL A 222 -4.49 12.27 -8.35
CA VAL A 222 -5.52 12.88 -7.51
C VAL A 222 -6.91 12.43 -7.94
N THR A 223 -7.87 12.46 -7.01
CA THR A 223 -9.27 12.22 -7.32
C THR A 223 -9.79 13.29 -8.29
N ALA A 224 -10.61 12.90 -9.26
CA ALA A 224 -11.13 13.84 -10.26
C ALA A 224 -12.12 14.86 -9.67
N ASP A 225 -12.77 14.52 -8.56
CA ASP A 225 -13.77 15.34 -7.89
C ASP A 225 -13.23 16.12 -6.67
N GLY A 226 -11.92 16.01 -6.37
CA GLY A 226 -11.26 16.71 -5.28
C GLY A 226 -11.63 16.21 -3.88
N LYS A 227 -12.31 15.05 -3.76
CA LYS A 227 -12.63 14.45 -2.48
C LYS A 227 -11.48 13.57 -1.98
N PRO A 228 -11.36 13.38 -0.65
CA PRO A 228 -10.30 12.57 -0.06
C PRO A 228 -10.26 11.13 -0.55
N SER A 229 -9.06 10.57 -0.55
CA SER A 229 -8.75 9.16 -0.81
C SER A 229 -8.01 8.55 0.37
N ALA A 230 -8.05 7.23 0.51
CA ALA A 230 -7.24 6.47 1.45
C ALA A 230 -6.60 5.28 0.74
N HIS A 231 -5.37 4.96 1.14
CA HIS A 231 -4.58 3.87 0.62
C HIS A 231 -4.01 3.03 1.75
N PHE A 232 -4.24 1.72 1.70
CA PHE A 232 -3.63 0.74 2.60
C PHE A 232 -3.08 -0.41 1.78
N GLU A 233 -1.95 -0.94 2.20
CA GLU A 233 -1.27 -1.98 1.45
C GLU A 233 -0.48 -2.91 2.34
N HIS A 234 -0.37 -4.17 1.91
CA HIS A 234 0.59 -5.14 2.41
C HIS A 234 1.17 -6.02 1.31
N THR A 235 2.45 -6.38 1.46
CA THR A 235 3.03 -7.53 0.76
C THR A 235 2.59 -8.82 1.44
N VAL A 236 1.95 -9.72 0.68
CA VAL A 236 1.32 -10.95 1.19
C VAL A 236 1.81 -12.16 0.42
N ALA A 237 2.31 -13.18 1.11
CA ALA A 237 2.64 -14.46 0.53
C ALA A 237 1.47 -15.44 0.63
N VAL A 238 1.18 -16.14 -0.46
CA VAL A 238 0.26 -17.29 -0.49
C VAL A 238 1.02 -18.51 0.02
N THR A 239 0.60 -19.08 1.15
CA THR A 239 1.24 -20.26 1.75
C THR A 239 0.27 -21.43 1.91
N ALA A 240 0.78 -22.61 2.19
CA ALA A 240 -0.03 -23.80 2.49
C ALA A 240 -0.97 -23.58 3.69
N ASN A 241 -0.55 -22.74 4.66
CA ASN A 241 -1.31 -22.42 5.88
C ASN A 241 -2.23 -21.21 5.73
N GLY A 242 -2.33 -20.64 4.52
CA GLY A 242 -3.07 -19.41 4.20
C GLY A 242 -2.17 -18.22 3.93
N PRO A 243 -2.75 -17.00 3.85
CA PRO A 243 -1.99 -15.80 3.57
C PRO A 243 -1.05 -15.44 4.74
N TRP A 244 0.17 -15.05 4.39
CA TRP A 244 1.12 -14.52 5.35
C TRP A 244 1.51 -13.09 4.96
N ILE A 245 1.21 -12.14 5.84
CA ILE A 245 1.56 -10.73 5.67
C ILE A 245 3.06 -10.59 5.96
N LEU A 246 3.86 -10.30 4.94
CA LEU A 246 5.31 -10.18 5.05
C LEU A 246 5.74 -8.83 5.64
N THR A 247 4.93 -7.81 5.47
CA THR A 247 5.13 -6.44 5.98
C THR A 247 4.51 -6.23 7.36
N ARG A 248 4.57 -7.27 8.22
CA ARG A 248 4.14 -7.23 9.62
C ARG A 248 4.88 -8.32 10.42
N PRO A 249 5.31 -8.06 11.69
CA PRO A 249 5.86 -9.09 12.55
C PRO A 249 4.86 -10.24 12.77
N ARG A 250 5.38 -11.47 12.91
CA ARG A 250 4.56 -12.69 13.04
C ARG A 250 3.74 -12.76 14.33
N ASP A 251 4.25 -12.15 15.39
CA ASP A 251 3.64 -12.12 16.72
C ASP A 251 2.58 -11.01 16.88
N VAL A 252 2.47 -10.12 15.89
CA VAL A 252 1.42 -9.10 15.86
C VAL A 252 0.16 -9.69 15.25
N SER A 253 -0.91 -9.78 16.06
CA SER A 253 -2.23 -10.24 15.65
C SER A 253 -3.21 -9.06 15.53
N GLY A 254 -4.32 -9.27 14.82
CA GLY A 254 -5.36 -8.25 14.64
C GLY A 254 -5.41 -7.69 13.21
N PRO A 255 -6.06 -6.52 13.01
CA PRO A 255 -6.13 -5.87 11.70
C PRO A 255 -4.75 -5.65 11.08
N ALA A 256 -4.71 -5.56 9.74
CA ALA A 256 -3.46 -5.43 8.99
C ALA A 256 -2.66 -4.19 9.43
N TRP A 257 -3.35 -3.09 9.76
CA TRP A 257 -2.78 -1.84 10.28
C TRP A 257 -3.50 -1.35 11.53
#